data_2bedc5b9874e65888997f3d44a406c05
#
_entry.id   2bedc5b9874e65888997f3d44a406c05
#
_cell.length_a   1.000
_cell.length_b   1.000
_cell.length_c   1.000
_cell.angle_alpha   90.00
_cell.angle_beta   90.00
_cell.angle_gamma   90.00
#
_symmetry.space_group_name_H-M   'P 1'
#
loop_
_entity.id
_entity.type
_entity.pdbx_description
1 polymer ?
#
loop_
_entity_poly.entity_id
_entity_poly.type
_entity_poly.pdbx_seq_one_letter_code
_entity_poly.pdbx_strand_id
1 'polypeptide(L)'
;LEFSRVLFRSKFVSEFLQKQQIKKQFGTYLSPAMVEKLQKNPELLALGGESRELSIIFTDVRGFTSISEHYGKDVQGLTKIMNRYMTAMTAKILENNGTLDKYIGDAQMAFWNAPLDDADHAKHAVKTALQMLGSLDAFNKEVAAEGVPPFGMGLGINTDTVVVGNMGSSQRFDYTCLGDGVNLASRLEGQSKPYHVAMVIGPKTNEYVKDTYFTLPLDCIAVKGKKEGVNIRSEEHTSELQS
;
A
#
# COMPACT_ATOMS: atom_id res chain seq x y z
N LEU A 1 21.16 37.53 -29.79
CA LEU A 1 20.99 37.65 -28.34
C LEU A 1 19.53 37.46 -27.86
N GLU A 2 18.55 38.02 -28.57
CA GLU A 2 17.12 37.84 -28.23
C GLU A 2 16.61 36.42 -28.43
N PHE A 3 17.00 35.79 -29.54
CA PHE A 3 16.59 34.43 -29.88
C PHE A 3 17.08 33.40 -28.86
N SER A 4 18.27 33.58 -28.32
CA SER A 4 18.82 32.71 -27.24
C SER A 4 18.06 32.90 -25.92
N ARG A 5 17.61 34.13 -25.62
CA ARG A 5 16.78 34.42 -24.40
C ARG A 5 15.38 33.80 -24.51
N VAL A 6 14.77 33.82 -25.69
CA VAL A 6 13.44 33.23 -25.92
C VAL A 6 13.51 31.71 -25.80
N LEU A 7 14.53 31.05 -26.39
CA LEU A 7 14.73 29.61 -26.24
C LEU A 7 15.00 29.20 -24.81
N PHE A 8 15.81 29.95 -24.07
CA PHE A 8 16.08 29.69 -22.66
C PHE A 8 14.82 29.81 -21.81
N ARG A 9 14.00 30.86 -22.02
CA ARG A 9 12.71 31.04 -21.33
C ARG A 9 11.73 29.91 -21.66
N SER A 10 11.64 29.50 -22.93
CA SER A 10 10.72 28.41 -23.33
C SER A 10 11.12 27.08 -22.71
N LYS A 11 12.42 26.76 -22.67
CA LYS A 11 12.93 25.55 -22.03
C LYS A 11 12.66 25.55 -20.52
N PHE A 12 12.94 26.67 -19.86
CA PHE A 12 12.68 26.82 -18.42
C PHE A 12 11.18 26.68 -18.08
N VAL A 13 10.30 27.30 -18.88
CA VAL A 13 8.85 27.18 -18.71
C VAL A 13 8.40 25.74 -18.95
N SER A 14 8.93 25.05 -19.97
CA SER A 14 8.61 23.66 -20.25
C SER A 14 9.03 22.73 -19.10
N GLU A 15 10.26 22.88 -18.60
CA GLU A 15 10.75 22.10 -17.44
C GLU A 15 9.93 22.36 -16.18
N PHE A 16 9.55 23.62 -15.94
CA PHE A 16 8.71 24.00 -14.81
C PHE A 16 7.32 23.37 -14.90
N LEU A 17 6.68 23.42 -16.07
CA LEU A 17 5.37 22.82 -16.28
C LEU A 17 5.42 21.29 -16.14
N GLN A 18 6.46 20.65 -16.65
CA GLN A 18 6.67 19.20 -16.50
C GLN A 18 6.82 18.81 -15.01
N LYS A 19 7.61 19.53 -14.23
CA LYS A 19 7.75 19.31 -12.81
C LYS A 19 6.44 19.50 -12.05
N GLN A 20 5.65 20.51 -12.40
CA GLN A 20 4.33 20.74 -11.81
C GLN A 20 3.36 19.61 -12.15
N GLN A 21 3.41 19.10 -13.38
CA GLN A 21 2.58 17.99 -13.82
C GLN A 21 2.90 16.70 -13.06
N ILE A 22 4.19 16.36 -12.91
CA ILE A 22 4.65 15.22 -12.11
C ILE A 22 4.16 15.36 -10.66
N LYS A 23 4.35 16.52 -10.03
CA LYS A 23 3.89 16.77 -8.67
C LYS A 23 2.38 16.60 -8.52
N LYS A 24 1.58 17.11 -9.48
CA LYS A 24 0.13 16.98 -9.46
C LYS A 24 -0.33 15.52 -9.66
N GLN A 25 0.34 14.78 -10.53
CA GLN A 25 -0.03 13.41 -10.89
C GLN A 25 0.35 12.41 -9.80
N PHE A 26 1.52 12.57 -9.18
CA PHE A 26 2.07 11.58 -8.24
C PHE A 26 2.06 12.05 -6.77
N GLY A 27 1.80 13.32 -6.51
CA GLY A 27 1.85 13.87 -5.15
C GLY A 27 0.81 13.32 -4.18
N THR A 28 -0.20 12.61 -4.68
CA THR A 28 -1.22 11.93 -3.88
C THR A 28 -0.93 10.43 -3.65
N TYR A 29 -0.03 9.85 -4.44
CA TYR A 29 0.29 8.40 -4.43
C TYR A 29 1.65 8.10 -3.81
N LEU A 30 2.57 9.05 -3.85
CA LEU A 30 3.96 8.88 -3.44
C LEU A 30 4.34 9.83 -2.31
N SER A 31 5.34 9.43 -1.53
CA SER A 31 5.93 10.33 -0.54
C SER A 31 6.58 11.55 -1.23
N PRO A 32 6.65 12.71 -0.57
CA PRO A 32 7.29 13.90 -1.13
C PRO A 32 8.73 13.66 -1.62
N ALA A 33 9.49 12.82 -0.91
CA ALA A 33 10.86 12.46 -1.29
C ALA A 33 10.90 11.66 -2.60
N MET A 34 9.95 10.75 -2.82
CA MET A 34 9.83 10.01 -4.07
C MET A 34 9.42 10.91 -5.23
N VAL A 35 8.47 11.83 -5.00
CA VAL A 35 8.06 12.81 -6.00
C VAL A 35 9.26 13.69 -6.42
N GLU A 36 10.09 14.12 -5.48
CA GLU A 36 11.29 14.90 -5.77
C GLU A 36 12.31 14.12 -6.62
N LYS A 37 12.52 12.83 -6.31
CA LYS A 37 13.38 11.97 -7.11
C LYS A 37 12.88 11.81 -8.55
N LEU A 38 11.58 11.62 -8.73
CA LEU A 38 10.96 11.53 -10.06
C LEU A 38 11.02 12.86 -10.83
N GLN A 39 10.91 14.00 -10.15
CA GLN A 39 11.10 15.31 -10.78
C GLN A 39 12.53 15.53 -11.31
N LYS A 40 13.52 14.88 -10.68
CA LYS A 40 14.92 14.91 -11.11
C LYS A 40 15.20 13.93 -12.26
N ASN A 41 14.40 12.86 -12.37
CA ASN A 41 14.55 11.77 -13.34
C ASN A 41 13.20 11.46 -14.02
N PRO A 42 12.68 12.37 -14.88
CA PRO A 42 11.35 12.19 -15.50
C PRO A 42 11.25 10.97 -16.43
N GLU A 43 12.40 10.45 -16.90
CA GLU A 43 12.50 9.25 -17.71
C GLU A 43 12.01 7.99 -17.00
N LEU A 44 12.00 7.97 -15.67
CA LEU A 44 11.45 6.87 -14.87
C LEU A 44 9.90 6.77 -14.95
N LEU A 45 9.25 7.78 -15.55
CA LEU A 45 7.80 7.83 -15.76
C LEU A 45 7.36 7.40 -17.15
N ALA A 46 8.21 6.68 -17.89
CA ALA A 46 7.89 6.22 -19.24
C ALA A 46 6.54 5.48 -19.27
N LEU A 47 5.72 5.77 -20.28
CA LEU A 47 4.49 5.05 -20.56
C LEU A 47 4.85 3.61 -20.96
N GLY A 48 4.36 2.67 -20.18
CA GLY A 48 4.56 1.23 -20.39
C GLY A 48 4.67 0.51 -19.06
N GLY A 49 4.39 -0.78 -19.09
CA GLY A 49 4.61 -1.65 -17.95
C GLY A 49 5.99 -2.28 -18.02
N GLU A 50 6.64 -2.43 -16.89
CA GLU A 50 7.86 -3.22 -16.74
C GLU A 50 7.60 -4.43 -15.84
N SER A 51 8.34 -5.52 -16.07
CA SER A 51 8.33 -6.67 -15.16
C SER A 51 9.29 -6.40 -14.01
N ARG A 52 8.76 -6.33 -12.79
CA ARG A 52 9.53 -5.97 -11.61
C ARG A 52 9.09 -6.77 -10.39
N GLU A 53 10.04 -7.12 -9.54
CA GLU A 53 9.73 -7.73 -8.26
C GLU A 53 9.24 -6.66 -7.30
N LEU A 54 8.01 -6.84 -6.77
CA LEU A 54 7.38 -5.93 -5.81
C LEU A 54 6.97 -6.67 -4.56
N SER A 55 6.95 -5.96 -3.43
CA SER A 55 6.16 -6.36 -2.26
C SER A 55 4.86 -5.59 -2.27
N ILE A 56 3.76 -6.30 -2.21
CA ILE A 56 2.40 -5.78 -2.38
C ILE A 56 1.64 -6.06 -1.10
N ILE A 57 0.93 -5.04 -0.59
CA ILE A 57 0.04 -5.14 0.56
C ILE A 57 -1.40 -4.88 0.16
N PHE A 58 -2.31 -5.68 0.68
CA PHE A 58 -3.73 -5.38 0.77
C PHE A 58 -4.12 -5.26 2.23
N THR A 59 -4.95 -4.26 2.53
CA THR A 59 -5.54 -4.08 3.86
C THR A 59 -7.03 -3.96 3.72
N ASP A 60 -7.78 -4.47 4.69
CA ASP A 60 -9.23 -4.35 4.74
C ASP A 60 -9.71 -4.05 6.16
N VAL A 61 -10.77 -3.25 6.29
CA VAL A 61 -11.35 -2.90 7.59
C VAL A 61 -12.20 -4.04 8.10
N ARG A 62 -11.89 -4.51 9.31
CA ARG A 62 -12.77 -5.43 10.04
C ARG A 62 -13.74 -4.64 10.91
N GLY A 63 -15.00 -5.08 10.95
CA GLY A 63 -16.03 -4.41 11.74
C GLY A 63 -16.71 -3.23 11.03
N PHE A 64 -16.44 -3.02 9.73
CA PHE A 64 -17.05 -1.93 8.95
C PHE A 64 -18.59 -1.90 9.07
N THR A 65 -19.26 -3.06 9.08
CA THR A 65 -20.72 -3.15 9.24
C THR A 65 -21.16 -2.49 10.55
N SER A 66 -20.53 -2.81 11.68
CA SER A 66 -20.85 -2.23 12.98
C SER A 66 -20.61 -0.73 13.02
N ILE A 67 -19.53 -0.26 12.37
CA ILE A 67 -19.21 1.17 12.26
C ILE A 67 -20.28 1.86 11.41
N SER A 68 -20.65 1.28 10.27
CA SER A 68 -21.70 1.81 9.39
C SER A 68 -23.06 1.86 10.08
N GLU A 69 -23.42 0.83 10.83
CA GLU A 69 -24.66 0.77 11.62
C GLU A 69 -24.67 1.83 12.73
N HIS A 70 -23.54 2.08 13.40
CA HIS A 70 -23.40 3.13 14.41
C HIS A 70 -23.78 4.51 13.86
N TYR A 71 -23.31 4.84 12.65
CA TYR A 71 -23.63 6.11 12.00
C TYR A 71 -25.03 6.12 11.36
N GLY A 72 -25.59 4.97 11.00
CA GLY A 72 -26.93 4.84 10.44
C GLY A 72 -27.15 5.75 9.22
N LYS A 73 -27.95 6.81 9.39
CA LYS A 73 -28.25 7.78 8.32
C LYS A 73 -27.24 8.94 8.25
N ASP A 74 -26.30 9.04 9.20
CA ASP A 74 -25.27 10.07 9.19
C ASP A 74 -24.10 9.70 8.25
N VAL A 75 -24.36 9.87 6.95
CA VAL A 75 -23.39 9.60 5.88
C VAL A 75 -22.13 10.49 6.02
N GLN A 76 -22.29 11.73 6.52
CA GLN A 76 -21.17 12.65 6.67
C GLN A 76 -20.26 12.23 7.82
N GLY A 77 -20.83 11.79 8.95
CA GLY A 77 -20.08 11.22 10.07
C GLY A 77 -19.30 9.98 9.66
N LEU A 78 -19.95 9.04 8.97
CA LEU A 78 -19.29 7.84 8.44
C LEU A 78 -18.14 8.19 7.50
N THR A 79 -18.35 9.09 6.56
CA THR A 79 -17.32 9.52 5.61
C THR A 79 -16.15 10.19 6.33
N LYS A 80 -16.41 11.02 7.32
CA LYS A 80 -15.39 11.72 8.11
C LYS A 80 -14.52 10.74 8.89
N ILE A 81 -15.11 9.76 9.58
CA ILE A 81 -14.34 8.78 10.34
C ILE A 81 -13.53 7.86 9.43
N MET A 82 -14.08 7.41 8.30
CA MET A 82 -13.36 6.64 7.31
C MET A 82 -12.17 7.41 6.71
N ASN A 83 -12.34 8.69 6.40
CA ASN A 83 -11.25 9.53 5.91
C ASN A 83 -10.14 9.71 6.97
N ARG A 84 -10.49 9.83 8.26
CA ARG A 84 -9.49 9.87 9.36
C ARG A 84 -8.71 8.56 9.41
N TYR A 85 -9.39 7.43 9.37
CA TYR A 85 -8.78 6.10 9.33
C TYR A 85 -7.84 5.95 8.13
N MET A 86 -8.35 6.20 6.91
CA MET A 86 -7.56 6.11 5.68
C MET A 86 -6.32 7.01 5.71
N THR A 87 -6.44 8.22 6.24
CA THR A 87 -5.32 9.16 6.38
C THR A 87 -4.24 8.61 7.30
N ALA A 88 -4.64 8.08 8.48
CA ALA A 88 -3.70 7.50 9.44
C ALA A 88 -2.95 6.30 8.86
N MET A 89 -3.62 5.42 8.13
CA MET A 89 -3.02 4.22 7.53
C MET A 89 -2.14 4.58 6.32
N THR A 90 -2.61 5.46 5.44
CA THR A 90 -1.83 5.94 4.28
C THR A 90 -0.53 6.62 4.70
N ALA A 91 -0.55 7.36 5.82
CA ALA A 91 0.68 7.97 6.34
C ALA A 91 1.78 6.92 6.57
N LYS A 92 1.44 5.73 7.07
CA LYS A 92 2.43 4.65 7.31
C LYS A 92 3.00 4.07 6.02
N ILE A 93 2.19 3.98 4.97
CA ILE A 93 2.66 3.57 3.64
C ILE A 93 3.71 4.57 3.13
N LEU A 94 3.38 5.86 3.15
CA LEU A 94 4.24 6.91 2.62
C LEU A 94 5.51 7.14 3.45
N GLU A 95 5.42 7.02 4.79
CA GLU A 95 6.56 7.12 5.71
C GLU A 95 7.63 6.03 5.45
N ASN A 96 7.23 4.87 4.94
CA ASN A 96 8.13 3.76 4.62
C ASN A 96 8.40 3.61 3.11
N ASN A 97 8.30 4.68 2.33
CA ASN A 97 8.57 4.71 0.89
C ASN A 97 7.65 3.79 0.05
N GLY A 98 6.46 3.46 0.55
CA GLY A 98 5.46 2.74 -0.21
C GLY A 98 4.78 3.64 -1.23
N THR A 99 4.30 3.03 -2.29
CA THR A 99 3.44 3.63 -3.31
C THR A 99 2.01 3.20 -3.01
N LEU A 100 1.14 4.14 -2.66
CA LEU A 100 -0.29 3.89 -2.54
C LEU A 100 -0.85 3.74 -3.95
N ASP A 101 -1.37 2.55 -4.29
CA ASP A 101 -2.01 2.31 -5.58
C ASP A 101 -3.41 2.91 -5.61
N LYS A 102 -4.29 2.37 -4.78
CA LYS A 102 -5.70 2.80 -4.73
C LYS A 102 -6.40 2.41 -3.44
N TYR A 103 -7.54 3.06 -3.23
CA TYR A 103 -8.55 2.61 -2.29
C TYR A 103 -9.60 1.76 -3.02
N ILE A 104 -10.01 0.66 -2.41
CA ILE A 104 -11.03 -0.27 -2.94
C ILE A 104 -12.12 -0.38 -1.87
N GLY A 105 -13.04 0.58 -1.88
CA GLY A 105 -13.99 0.74 -0.76
C GLY A 105 -13.27 1.17 0.52
N ASP A 106 -13.30 0.32 1.53
CA ASP A 106 -12.61 0.46 2.81
C ASP A 106 -11.22 -0.23 2.84
N ALA A 107 -10.84 -0.89 1.75
CA ALA A 107 -9.54 -1.52 1.57
C ALA A 107 -8.52 -0.56 0.96
N GLN A 108 -7.22 -0.82 1.23
CA GLN A 108 -6.10 -0.13 0.59
C GLN A 108 -5.21 -1.14 -0.12
N MET A 109 -4.71 -0.74 -1.28
CA MET A 109 -3.66 -1.46 -2.00
C MET A 109 -2.43 -0.56 -2.13
N ALA A 110 -1.28 -1.09 -1.75
CA ALA A 110 0.00 -0.39 -1.89
C ALA A 110 1.11 -1.37 -2.27
N PHE A 111 2.24 -0.86 -2.75
CA PHE A 111 3.40 -1.67 -3.09
C PHE A 111 4.72 -0.92 -2.89
N TRP A 112 5.83 -1.67 -2.86
CA TRP A 112 7.20 -1.18 -2.71
C TRP A 112 8.07 -1.67 -3.86
N ASN A 113 9.19 -1.00 -4.08
CA ASN A 113 10.17 -1.21 -5.15
C ASN A 113 9.72 -0.70 -6.53
N ALA A 114 8.72 0.20 -6.57
CA ALA A 114 8.36 0.97 -7.75
C ALA A 114 7.61 2.26 -7.36
N PRO A 115 7.74 3.35 -8.10
CA PRO A 115 8.55 3.54 -9.32
C PRO A 115 10.07 3.62 -9.06
N LEU A 116 10.48 3.74 -7.80
CA LEU A 116 11.88 3.83 -7.40
C LEU A 116 12.35 2.50 -6.82
N ASP A 117 13.64 2.19 -7.04
CA ASP A 117 14.25 0.99 -6.48
C ASP A 117 14.28 1.05 -4.95
N ASP A 118 13.94 -0.08 -4.33
CA ASP A 118 13.98 -0.29 -2.89
C ASP A 118 14.45 -1.73 -2.61
N ALA A 119 15.73 -1.89 -2.28
CA ALA A 119 16.31 -3.19 -2.00
C ALA A 119 15.70 -3.90 -0.77
N ASP A 120 15.14 -3.14 0.17
CA ASP A 120 14.51 -3.65 1.38
C ASP A 120 12.96 -3.64 1.32
N HIS A 121 12.40 -3.62 0.10
CA HIS A 121 10.96 -3.47 -0.14
C HIS A 121 10.07 -4.41 0.70
N ALA A 122 10.47 -5.67 0.89
CA ALA A 122 9.70 -6.64 1.67
C ALA A 122 9.72 -6.31 3.17
N LYS A 123 10.88 -5.88 3.70
CA LYS A 123 11.00 -5.43 5.09
C LYS A 123 10.20 -4.15 5.33
N HIS A 124 10.23 -3.21 4.38
CA HIS A 124 9.46 -1.98 4.46
C HIS A 124 7.96 -2.27 4.43
N ALA A 125 7.49 -3.21 3.62
CA ALA A 125 6.10 -3.64 3.59
C ALA A 125 5.64 -4.23 4.94
N VAL A 126 6.41 -5.16 5.52
CA VAL A 126 6.10 -5.76 6.83
C VAL A 126 6.18 -4.72 7.94
N LYS A 127 7.23 -3.89 7.96
CA LYS A 127 7.34 -2.77 8.92
C LYS A 127 6.13 -1.84 8.86
N THR A 128 5.67 -1.52 7.64
CA THR A 128 4.48 -0.68 7.44
C THR A 128 3.25 -1.34 8.04
N ALA A 129 3.04 -2.63 7.80
CA ALA A 129 1.91 -3.37 8.35
C ALA A 129 1.91 -3.34 9.89
N LEU A 130 3.06 -3.56 10.54
CA LEU A 130 3.21 -3.48 11.99
C LEU A 130 2.92 -2.06 12.51
N GLN A 131 3.41 -1.04 11.83
CA GLN A 131 3.13 0.35 12.20
C GLN A 131 1.66 0.72 11.99
N MET A 132 0.99 0.16 10.99
CA MET A 132 -0.45 0.33 10.79
C MET A 132 -1.23 -0.27 11.97
N LEU A 133 -0.89 -1.48 12.41
CA LEU A 133 -1.52 -2.11 13.58
C LEU A 133 -1.33 -1.28 14.85
N GLY A 134 -0.10 -0.81 15.12
CA GLY A 134 0.16 0.08 16.25
C GLY A 134 -0.58 1.41 16.16
N SER A 135 -0.73 1.97 14.95
CA SER A 135 -1.50 3.20 14.73
C SER A 135 -3.00 2.97 14.87
N LEU A 136 -3.49 1.77 14.52
CA LEU A 136 -4.88 1.38 14.69
C LEU A 136 -5.28 1.35 16.17
N ASP A 137 -4.42 0.85 17.05
CA ASP A 137 -4.65 0.84 18.50
C ASP A 137 -4.78 2.26 19.05
N ALA A 138 -3.91 3.17 18.61
CA ALA A 138 -3.99 4.59 18.98
C ALA A 138 -5.28 5.24 18.46
N PHE A 139 -5.62 4.98 17.20
CA PHE A 139 -6.84 5.46 16.57
C PHE A 139 -8.10 4.94 17.28
N ASN A 140 -8.13 3.67 17.65
CA ASN A 140 -9.25 3.07 18.38
C ASN A 140 -9.46 3.70 19.77
N LYS A 141 -8.37 4.05 20.48
CA LYS A 141 -8.47 4.79 21.76
C LYS A 141 -9.07 6.19 21.56
N GLU A 142 -8.70 6.86 20.46
CA GLU A 142 -9.23 8.19 20.13
C GLU A 142 -10.72 8.12 19.81
N VAL A 143 -11.14 7.22 18.91
CA VAL A 143 -12.54 7.14 18.47
C VAL A 143 -13.47 6.53 19.54
N ALA A 144 -12.95 5.72 20.44
CA ALA A 144 -13.71 5.22 21.60
C ALA A 144 -14.21 6.36 22.49
N ALA A 145 -13.43 7.44 22.64
CA ALA A 145 -13.86 8.64 23.35
C ALA A 145 -15.04 9.37 22.66
N GLU A 146 -15.23 9.13 21.38
CA GLU A 146 -16.35 9.63 20.58
C GLU A 146 -17.55 8.65 20.54
N GLY A 147 -17.44 7.49 21.20
CA GLY A 147 -18.46 6.45 21.24
C GLY A 147 -18.50 5.57 19.97
N VAL A 148 -17.51 5.69 19.08
CA VAL A 148 -17.44 4.92 17.85
C VAL A 148 -16.93 3.50 18.12
N PRO A 149 -17.54 2.45 17.53
CA PRO A 149 -17.04 1.08 17.63
C PRO A 149 -15.58 0.95 17.15
N PRO A 150 -14.80 0.01 17.71
CA PRO A 150 -13.41 -0.17 17.31
C PRO A 150 -13.29 -0.69 15.87
N PHE A 151 -12.27 -0.21 15.19
CA PHE A 151 -11.84 -0.72 13.88
C PHE A 151 -10.90 -1.92 14.10
N GLY A 152 -11.11 -2.97 13.32
CA GLY A 152 -10.11 -4.01 13.13
C GLY A 152 -9.47 -3.90 11.74
N MET A 153 -8.38 -4.63 11.52
CA MET A 153 -7.67 -4.65 10.24
C MET A 153 -7.25 -6.08 9.88
N GLY A 154 -7.44 -6.43 8.62
CA GLY A 154 -6.80 -7.58 7.97
C GLY A 154 -5.71 -7.10 7.03
N LEU A 155 -4.58 -7.81 6.98
CA LEU A 155 -3.42 -7.47 6.17
C LEU A 155 -2.93 -8.71 5.42
N GLY A 156 -2.66 -8.55 4.11
CA GLY A 156 -2.05 -9.58 3.29
C GLY A 156 -0.85 -9.02 2.53
N ILE A 157 0.32 -9.64 2.67
CA ILE A 157 1.55 -9.20 2.01
C ILE A 157 2.11 -10.32 1.16
N ASN A 158 2.39 -10.02 -0.10
CA ASN A 158 3.06 -10.94 -1.01
C ASN A 158 4.18 -10.25 -1.78
N THR A 159 5.27 -10.95 -1.99
CA THR A 159 6.38 -10.52 -2.84
C THR A 159 6.42 -11.40 -4.08
N ASP A 160 6.39 -10.79 -5.26
CA ASP A 160 6.44 -11.52 -6.52
C ASP A 160 6.89 -10.61 -7.67
N THR A 161 7.29 -11.23 -8.79
CA THR A 161 7.54 -10.53 -10.04
C THR A 161 6.21 -10.28 -10.75
N VAL A 162 5.87 -9.02 -10.93
CA VAL A 162 4.61 -8.56 -11.51
C VAL A 162 4.86 -7.48 -12.55
N VAL A 163 3.86 -7.14 -13.34
CA VAL A 163 3.93 -5.99 -14.25
C VAL A 163 3.52 -4.75 -13.50
N VAL A 164 4.34 -3.70 -13.52
CA VAL A 164 4.05 -2.40 -12.91
C VAL A 164 4.24 -1.27 -13.92
N GLY A 165 3.38 -0.28 -13.89
CA GLY A 165 3.46 0.87 -14.78
C GLY A 165 2.14 1.62 -14.91
N ASN A 166 2.10 2.55 -15.87
CA ASN A 166 0.88 3.29 -16.19
C ASN A 166 -0.04 2.41 -17.04
N MET A 167 -1.15 2.00 -16.45
CA MET A 167 -2.14 1.10 -17.05
C MET A 167 -3.52 1.74 -17.11
N GLY A 168 -4.21 1.52 -18.21
CA GLY A 168 -5.54 2.07 -18.43
C GLY A 168 -5.80 2.39 -19.89
N SER A 169 -6.67 3.37 -20.11
CA SER A 169 -7.00 3.87 -21.46
C SER A 169 -6.21 5.14 -21.77
N SER A 170 -6.25 5.56 -23.05
CA SER A 170 -5.68 6.84 -23.47
C SER A 170 -6.30 8.07 -22.76
N GLN A 171 -7.48 7.92 -22.17
CA GLN A 171 -8.19 8.99 -21.46
C GLN A 171 -7.96 8.97 -19.96
N ARG A 172 -7.70 7.78 -19.39
CA ARG A 172 -7.47 7.59 -17.95
C ARG A 172 -6.55 6.40 -17.72
N PHE A 173 -5.45 6.66 -17.05
CA PHE A 173 -4.50 5.64 -16.63
C PHE A 173 -4.13 5.86 -15.16
N ASP A 174 -3.83 4.77 -14.49
CA ASP A 174 -3.32 4.76 -13.11
C ASP A 174 -1.97 4.06 -13.09
N TYR A 175 -1.06 4.52 -12.25
CA TYR A 175 0.19 3.80 -11.98
C TYR A 175 -0.12 2.67 -11.02
N THR A 176 -0.09 1.45 -11.51
CA THR A 176 -0.55 0.26 -10.77
C THR A 176 0.27 -0.97 -11.12
N CYS A 177 0.07 -2.07 -10.41
CA CYS A 177 0.67 -3.36 -10.70
C CYS A 177 -0.38 -4.44 -10.95
N LEU A 178 -0.05 -5.38 -11.84
CA LEU A 178 -0.90 -6.50 -12.25
C LEU A 178 -0.11 -7.81 -12.29
N GLY A 179 -0.75 -8.89 -11.89
CA GLY A 179 -0.17 -10.23 -11.96
C GLY A 179 -0.71 -11.18 -10.90
N ASP A 180 -0.32 -12.44 -10.98
CA ASP A 180 -0.74 -13.46 -10.01
C ASP A 180 -0.27 -13.15 -8.60
N GLY A 181 0.91 -12.52 -8.46
CA GLY A 181 1.43 -12.08 -7.17
C GLY A 181 0.56 -11.02 -6.48
N VAL A 182 -0.08 -10.13 -7.25
CA VAL A 182 -1.04 -9.13 -6.75
C VAL A 182 -2.31 -9.82 -6.25
N ASN A 183 -2.84 -10.75 -7.06
CA ASN A 183 -4.01 -11.53 -6.70
C ASN A 183 -3.76 -12.38 -5.44
N LEU A 184 -2.54 -12.91 -5.30
CA LEU A 184 -2.17 -13.66 -4.10
C LEU A 184 -2.16 -12.76 -2.86
N ALA A 185 -1.59 -11.55 -2.91
CA ALA A 185 -1.60 -10.62 -1.79
C ALA A 185 -3.03 -10.32 -1.28
N SER A 186 -3.97 -10.07 -2.21
CA SER A 186 -5.38 -9.87 -1.87
C SER A 186 -6.02 -11.10 -1.20
N ARG A 187 -5.67 -12.31 -1.67
CA ARG A 187 -6.19 -13.55 -1.07
C ARG A 187 -5.59 -13.82 0.32
N LEU A 188 -4.31 -13.46 0.52
CA LEU A 188 -3.66 -13.57 1.84
C LEU A 188 -4.33 -12.65 2.85
N GLU A 189 -4.73 -11.43 2.45
CA GLU A 189 -5.53 -10.56 3.30
C GLU A 189 -6.81 -11.28 3.76
N GLY A 190 -7.57 -11.86 2.81
CA GLY A 190 -8.79 -12.61 3.12
C GLY A 190 -8.58 -13.81 4.05
N GLN A 191 -7.38 -14.42 4.10
CA GLN A 191 -7.07 -15.49 5.05
C GLN A 191 -6.86 -14.98 6.47
N SER A 192 -6.56 -13.73 6.67
CA SER A 192 -6.34 -13.16 8.01
C SER A 192 -7.55 -13.37 8.94
N LYS A 193 -8.77 -13.40 8.41
CA LYS A 193 -10.00 -13.61 9.17
C LYS A 193 -10.20 -15.07 9.61
N PRO A 194 -10.16 -16.09 8.72
CA PRO A 194 -10.29 -17.49 9.12
C PRO A 194 -9.23 -17.96 10.12
N TYR A 195 -8.00 -17.46 9.99
CA TYR A 195 -6.90 -17.81 10.89
C TYR A 195 -6.81 -16.96 12.14
N HIS A 196 -7.72 -15.98 12.33
CA HIS A 196 -7.75 -15.08 13.50
C HIS A 196 -6.45 -14.32 13.73
N VAL A 197 -5.72 -14.00 12.68
CA VAL A 197 -4.49 -13.21 12.72
C VAL A 197 -4.71 -11.84 12.05
N ALA A 198 -3.92 -10.86 12.40
CA ALA A 198 -3.99 -9.55 11.78
C ALA A 198 -3.33 -9.54 10.40
N MET A 199 -2.20 -10.25 10.26
CA MET A 199 -1.37 -10.23 9.05
C MET A 199 -1.05 -11.63 8.56
N VAL A 200 -1.17 -11.83 7.24
CA VAL A 200 -0.74 -13.05 6.54
C VAL A 200 0.29 -12.68 5.48
N ILE A 201 1.40 -13.37 5.45
CA ILE A 201 2.48 -13.16 4.47
C ILE A 201 2.69 -14.38 3.59
N GLY A 202 3.04 -14.12 2.34
CA GLY A 202 3.38 -15.16 1.36
C GLY A 202 4.81 -15.69 1.54
N PRO A 203 5.12 -16.83 0.89
CA PRO A 203 6.39 -17.52 1.09
C PRO A 203 7.60 -16.67 0.71
N LYS A 204 7.56 -15.98 -0.41
CA LYS A 204 8.68 -15.16 -0.86
C LYS A 204 8.89 -13.91 0.03
N THR A 205 7.81 -13.31 0.54
CA THR A 205 7.92 -12.25 1.55
C THR A 205 8.65 -12.78 2.78
N ASN A 206 8.28 -13.98 3.25
CA ASN A 206 8.94 -14.61 4.40
C ASN A 206 10.43 -14.82 4.17
N GLU A 207 10.86 -15.23 2.98
CA GLU A 207 12.30 -15.41 2.67
C GLU A 207 13.11 -14.12 2.90
N TYR A 208 12.55 -12.96 2.57
CA TYR A 208 13.19 -11.66 2.75
C TYR A 208 13.21 -11.18 4.20
N VAL A 209 12.24 -11.61 5.02
CA VAL A 209 12.02 -11.00 6.34
C VAL A 209 12.34 -11.92 7.51
N LYS A 210 12.51 -13.23 7.31
CA LYS A 210 12.69 -14.27 8.35
C LYS A 210 13.86 -14.01 9.31
N ASP A 211 14.89 -13.30 8.85
CA ASP A 211 16.06 -12.96 9.67
C ASP A 211 15.86 -11.65 10.48
N THR A 212 14.75 -10.94 10.23
CA THR A 212 14.43 -9.65 10.87
C THR A 212 13.18 -9.75 11.74
N TYR A 213 12.19 -10.53 11.30
CA TYR A 213 10.90 -10.68 11.97
C TYR A 213 10.63 -12.14 12.30
N PHE A 214 10.04 -12.37 13.45
CA PHE A 214 9.61 -13.71 13.85
C PHE A 214 8.29 -14.03 13.13
N THR A 215 8.27 -15.13 12.38
CA THR A 215 7.10 -15.55 11.61
C THR A 215 6.69 -16.97 11.95
N LEU A 216 5.39 -17.18 12.18
CA LEU A 216 4.82 -18.50 12.46
C LEU A 216 4.18 -19.10 11.21
N PRO A 217 4.42 -20.39 10.90
CA PRO A 217 3.70 -21.09 9.85
C PRO A 217 2.23 -21.22 10.26
N LEU A 218 1.32 -20.85 9.36
CA LEU A 218 -0.12 -21.02 9.57
C LEU A 218 -0.61 -22.28 8.87
N ASP A 219 -0.45 -22.37 7.54
CA ASP A 219 -1.01 -23.46 6.73
C ASP A 219 -0.36 -23.51 5.34
N CYS A 220 -0.76 -24.53 4.57
CA CYS A 220 -0.50 -24.65 3.15
C CYS A 220 -1.85 -24.63 2.40
N ILE A 221 -2.22 -23.49 1.85
CA ILE A 221 -3.54 -23.28 1.25
C ILE A 221 -3.53 -23.48 -0.26
N ALA A 222 -4.62 -24.07 -0.78
CA ALA A 222 -4.88 -24.10 -2.22
C ALA A 222 -5.37 -22.72 -2.69
N VAL A 223 -4.65 -22.11 -3.62
CA VAL A 223 -5.00 -20.82 -4.18
C VAL A 223 -5.52 -21.01 -5.60
N LYS A 224 -6.72 -20.48 -5.89
CA LYS A 224 -7.32 -20.59 -7.24
C LYS A 224 -6.33 -20.09 -8.31
N GLY A 225 -6.03 -20.94 -9.30
CA GLY A 225 -5.09 -20.63 -10.38
C GLY A 225 -3.64 -21.06 -10.11
N LYS A 226 -3.29 -21.55 -8.92
CA LYS A 226 -2.00 -22.21 -8.64
C LYS A 226 -2.22 -23.72 -8.54
N LYS A 227 -1.30 -24.51 -9.14
CA LYS A 227 -1.34 -25.98 -9.09
C LYS A 227 -0.80 -26.54 -7.78
N GLU A 228 0.06 -25.79 -7.12
CA GLU A 228 0.71 -26.15 -5.86
C GLU A 228 0.14 -25.31 -4.71
N GLY A 229 0.12 -25.90 -3.51
CA GLY A 229 -0.25 -25.19 -2.29
C GLY A 229 0.71 -24.06 -1.97
N VAL A 230 0.20 -22.98 -1.40
CA VAL A 230 0.97 -21.82 -0.96
C VAL A 230 1.12 -21.87 0.55
N ASN A 231 2.36 -21.97 1.02
CA ASN A 231 2.67 -21.89 2.45
C ASN A 231 2.45 -20.46 2.93
N ILE A 232 1.56 -20.28 3.87
CA ILE A 232 1.23 -18.99 4.45
C ILE A 232 1.74 -18.90 5.88
N ARG A 233 2.11 -17.69 6.29
CA ARG A 233 2.66 -17.41 7.62
C ARG A 233 2.02 -16.16 8.19
N SER A 234 2.02 -16.06 9.52
CA SER A 234 1.74 -14.82 10.24
C SER A 234 3.04 -14.26 10.81
N GLU A 235 3.14 -12.95 10.91
CA GLU A 235 4.10 -12.31 11.80
C GLU A 235 3.39 -12.08 13.14
N GLU A 236 4.03 -12.50 14.22
CA GLU A 236 3.52 -12.33 15.59
C GLU A 236 4.30 -11.21 16.30
N HIS A 237 3.59 -10.21 16.76
CA HIS A 237 4.17 -9.21 17.66
C HIS A 237 4.53 -9.90 18.98
N THR A 238 5.80 -9.92 19.31
CA THR A 238 6.39 -10.54 20.53
C THR A 238 5.90 -9.94 21.84
N SER A 239 4.94 -9.02 21.85
CA SER A 239 4.42 -8.41 23.08
C SER A 239 3.51 -9.31 23.90
N GLU A 240 2.97 -10.41 23.37
CA GLU A 240 2.11 -11.33 24.09
C GLU A 240 2.83 -12.57 24.65
N LEU A 241 4.07 -12.84 24.24
CA LEU A 241 4.86 -13.98 24.75
C LEU A 241 5.69 -13.64 26.01
N GLN A 242 5.56 -12.44 26.58
CA GLN A 242 6.25 -12.01 27.81
C GLN A 242 5.32 -11.88 29.04
N SER A 243 4.11 -12.40 28.97
CA SER A 243 3.20 -12.44 30.14
C SER A 243 3.04 -13.84 30.70
#